data_42c7c4af956dbb4568d9c1d6c0178279
#
_entry.id   42c7c4af956dbb4568d9c1d6c0178279
#
_cell.length_a   1.000
_cell.length_b   1.000
_cell.length_c   1.000
_cell.angle_alpha   90.00
_cell.angle_beta   90.00
_cell.angle_gamma   90.00
#
_symmetry.space_group_name_H-M   'P 1'
#
loop_
_entity.id
_entity.type
_entity.pdbx_description
1 polymer ?
#
loop_
_entity_poly.entity_id
_entity_poly.type
_entity_poly.pdbx_seq_one_letter_code
_entity_poly.pdbx_strand_id
1 'polypeptide(L)'
;LVYAEHAHEFPLLSQLMAELPDTWRLIVAALFHDIGKGRGGDHSKIGEEEVREFCRSYGITPEDTEFIAFLVRDHLTMSHVAQKEDISDPAVLQRFADRVGTSDRLKALYLLTVSDIRATGPKVWNNWKGQLLERLYFHAAALLGGAAPTRSSILEMRKSTALDIAMASGLTEEDCTKLWEKLDVAYFLRHTPEDIAWHATELCRSNGEFPLVRVRMTPHRMYEVLVCADDEKGLFLKLVSALQKSSLSVLDARIHTTRDGKALDTFLAMDAGKRPEPQEVFEIASSNILDSLSGRRALPPVRLGPLTRRSKHFPIRPQVLIEPDASGTTYLLTLSCNDRLGLLYAISSVLSRFGVNLQTAKISTLGERVEDIFQISGDILADSNVCLKIAAELIETIAPAEKSAGASRITKR
;
A
#
# COMPACT_ATOMS: atom_id res chain seq x y z
N LEU A 1 -5.55 -6.58 23.86
CA LEU A 1 -4.79 -7.70 23.27
C LEU A 1 -4.42 -8.78 24.31
N VAL A 2 -4.27 -8.40 25.56
CA VAL A 2 -3.91 -9.34 26.66
C VAL A 2 -5.09 -10.25 27.06
N TYR A 3 -6.31 -9.86 26.77
CA TYR A 3 -7.51 -10.58 27.19
C TYR A 3 -8.02 -11.54 26.12
N ALA A 4 -8.34 -12.76 26.52
CA ALA A 4 -8.95 -13.80 25.68
C ALA A 4 -10.24 -13.34 24.97
N GLU A 5 -10.90 -12.33 25.49
CA GLU A 5 -12.10 -11.70 24.93
C GLU A 5 -11.90 -11.16 23.51
N HIS A 6 -10.67 -10.76 23.14
CA HIS A 6 -10.34 -10.25 21.82
C HIS A 6 -9.65 -11.27 20.90
N ALA A 7 -9.46 -12.50 21.36
CA ALA A 7 -8.75 -13.53 20.59
C ALA A 7 -9.48 -13.88 19.27
N HIS A 8 -10.80 -13.80 19.25
CA HIS A 8 -11.61 -14.05 18.06
C HIS A 8 -11.52 -12.91 17.02
N GLU A 9 -11.30 -11.68 17.48
CA GLU A 9 -11.14 -10.50 16.62
C GLU A 9 -9.72 -10.40 16.05
N PHE A 10 -8.71 -10.83 16.84
CA PHE A 10 -7.29 -10.73 16.49
C PHE A 10 -6.53 -12.02 16.88
N PRO A 11 -6.78 -13.13 16.17
CA PRO A 11 -6.19 -14.42 16.55
C PRO A 11 -4.66 -14.41 16.53
N LEU A 12 -4.03 -13.84 15.50
CA LEU A 12 -2.57 -13.74 15.40
C LEU A 12 -1.97 -12.90 16.53
N LEU A 13 -2.55 -11.74 16.83
CA LEU A 13 -2.03 -10.88 17.92
C LEU A 13 -2.13 -11.57 19.28
N SER A 14 -3.23 -12.27 19.56
CA SER A 14 -3.43 -13.00 20.80
C SER A 14 -2.46 -14.17 20.91
N GLN A 15 -2.21 -14.89 19.83
CA GLN A 15 -1.20 -15.95 19.77
C GLN A 15 0.20 -15.40 20.06
N LEU A 16 0.62 -14.34 19.35
CA LEU A 16 1.95 -13.75 19.52
C LEU A 16 2.16 -13.18 20.91
N MET A 17 1.11 -12.61 21.51
CA MET A 17 1.17 -12.12 22.88
C MET A 17 1.37 -13.26 23.90
N ALA A 18 0.76 -14.42 23.66
CA ALA A 18 0.94 -15.60 24.49
C ALA A 18 2.33 -16.26 24.34
N GLU A 19 2.91 -16.15 23.12
CA GLU A 19 4.24 -16.68 22.82
C GLU A 19 5.38 -15.75 23.26
N LEU A 20 5.11 -14.47 23.50
CA LEU A 20 6.14 -13.49 23.83
C LEU A 20 6.57 -13.66 25.30
N PRO A 21 7.84 -13.97 25.58
CA PRO A 21 8.35 -13.98 26.94
C PRO A 21 8.40 -12.55 27.51
N ASP A 22 8.21 -12.43 28.82
CA ASP A 22 8.40 -11.17 29.54
C ASP A 22 7.62 -9.99 28.93
N THR A 23 6.30 -10.16 28.77
CA THR A 23 5.40 -9.18 28.14
C THR A 23 5.44 -7.79 28.79
N TRP A 24 5.93 -7.69 30.04
CA TRP A 24 6.13 -6.41 30.72
C TRP A 24 7.07 -5.47 29.95
N ARG A 25 8.06 -6.01 29.21
CA ARG A 25 8.96 -5.21 28.36
C ARG A 25 8.21 -4.46 27.27
N LEU A 26 7.22 -5.13 26.64
CA LEU A 26 6.35 -4.51 25.66
C LEU A 26 5.47 -3.40 26.28
N ILE A 27 4.99 -3.62 27.53
CA ILE A 27 4.18 -2.62 28.24
C ILE A 27 5.00 -1.37 28.53
N VAL A 28 6.24 -1.53 29.02
CA VAL A 28 7.15 -0.38 29.22
C VAL A 28 7.44 0.35 27.91
N ALA A 29 7.73 -0.38 26.83
CA ALA A 29 7.93 0.22 25.52
C ALA A 29 6.71 1.01 25.05
N ALA A 30 5.49 0.47 25.26
CA ALA A 30 4.25 1.15 24.92
C ALA A 30 4.01 2.45 25.75
N LEU A 31 4.50 2.53 26.98
CA LEU A 31 4.44 3.78 27.75
C LEU A 31 5.41 4.86 27.24
N PHE A 32 6.55 4.46 26.71
CA PHE A 32 7.63 5.38 26.33
C PHE A 32 7.68 5.70 24.83
N HIS A 33 7.02 4.94 23.95
CA HIS A 33 7.18 5.07 22.50
C HIS A 33 6.96 6.50 21.96
N ASP A 34 6.05 7.24 22.56
CA ASP A 34 5.65 8.59 22.18
C ASP A 34 6.06 9.70 23.18
N ILE A 35 6.82 9.38 24.21
CA ILE A 35 7.14 10.33 25.29
C ILE A 35 7.94 11.54 24.82
N GLY A 36 8.67 11.39 23.71
CA GLY A 36 9.43 12.49 23.08
C GLY A 36 8.62 13.43 22.18
N LYS A 37 7.32 13.17 21.94
CA LYS A 37 6.50 14.01 21.07
C LYS A 37 6.38 15.44 21.60
N GLY A 38 6.50 16.42 20.67
CA GLY A 38 6.37 17.83 20.99
C GLY A 38 7.63 18.50 21.57
N ARG A 39 8.72 17.76 21.79
CA ARG A 39 9.97 18.30 22.35
C ARG A 39 10.97 18.82 21.29
N GLY A 40 10.61 18.75 20.00
CA GLY A 40 11.50 19.06 18.87
C GLY A 40 12.48 17.94 18.57
N GLY A 41 12.79 17.76 17.29
CA GLY A 41 13.63 16.64 16.83
C GLY A 41 12.89 15.32 16.67
N ASP A 42 13.65 14.23 16.59
CA ASP A 42 13.14 12.87 16.42
C ASP A 42 12.67 12.32 17.78
N HIS A 43 11.34 12.23 17.95
CA HIS A 43 10.73 11.76 19.20
C HIS A 43 11.09 10.32 19.56
N SER A 44 11.38 9.47 18.56
CA SER A 44 11.76 8.07 18.79
C SER A 44 13.15 7.98 19.44
N LYS A 45 14.11 8.83 19.02
CA LYS A 45 15.43 8.92 19.62
C LYS A 45 15.37 9.52 21.03
N ILE A 46 14.58 10.59 21.21
CA ILE A 46 14.36 11.17 22.53
C ILE A 46 13.75 10.13 23.48
N GLY A 47 12.75 9.39 23.02
CA GLY A 47 12.11 8.32 23.79
C GLY A 47 13.08 7.18 24.13
N GLU A 48 13.99 6.81 23.22
CA GLU A 48 15.05 5.83 23.47
C GLU A 48 15.96 6.27 24.63
N GLU A 49 16.41 7.51 24.64
CA GLU A 49 17.25 8.03 25.72
C GLU A 49 16.53 8.04 27.06
N GLU A 50 15.29 8.51 27.10
CA GLU A 50 14.45 8.55 28.28
C GLU A 50 14.18 7.15 28.86
N VAL A 51 13.86 6.17 28.03
CA VAL A 51 13.59 4.82 28.51
C VAL A 51 14.85 4.12 29.00
N ARG A 52 16.02 4.39 28.42
CA ARG A 52 17.31 3.88 28.91
C ARG A 52 17.63 4.42 30.30
N GLU A 53 17.38 5.72 30.55
CA GLU A 53 17.56 6.32 31.87
C GLU A 53 16.58 5.73 32.89
N PHE A 54 15.31 5.58 32.51
CA PHE A 54 14.31 4.90 33.32
C PHE A 54 14.76 3.50 33.69
N CYS A 55 15.14 2.66 32.72
CA CYS A 55 15.58 1.28 32.96
C CYS A 55 16.78 1.22 33.92
N ARG A 56 17.74 2.11 33.75
CA ARG A 56 18.91 2.22 34.66
C ARG A 56 18.50 2.57 36.08
N SER A 57 17.59 3.52 36.22
CA SER A 57 17.11 3.98 37.55
C SER A 57 16.35 2.91 38.33
N TYR A 58 15.71 1.99 37.60
CA TYR A 58 14.94 0.88 38.21
C TYR A 58 15.68 -0.46 38.21
N GLY A 59 16.97 -0.48 37.86
CA GLY A 59 17.79 -1.70 37.93
C GLY A 59 17.37 -2.79 36.93
N ILE A 60 16.77 -2.39 35.82
CA ILE A 60 16.42 -3.29 34.70
C ILE A 60 17.71 -3.79 34.05
N THR A 61 17.75 -5.05 33.67
CA THR A 61 18.96 -5.67 33.08
C THR A 61 19.36 -4.98 31.77
N PRO A 62 20.64 -4.99 31.40
CA PRO A 62 21.09 -4.44 30.12
C PRO A 62 20.38 -5.07 28.93
N GLU A 63 20.13 -6.38 28.96
CA GLU A 63 19.44 -7.10 27.88
C GLU A 63 18.00 -6.63 27.71
N ASP A 64 17.23 -6.53 28.80
CA ASP A 64 15.86 -6.01 28.76
C ASP A 64 15.82 -4.54 28.37
N THR A 65 16.81 -3.74 28.83
CA THR A 65 16.94 -2.34 28.45
C THR A 65 17.12 -2.20 26.94
N GLU A 66 18.01 -3.01 26.32
CA GLU A 66 18.22 -2.98 24.86
C GLU A 66 16.97 -3.43 24.08
N PHE A 67 16.23 -4.39 24.60
CA PHE A 67 14.98 -4.82 23.99
C PHE A 67 13.93 -3.71 24.02
N ILE A 68 13.72 -3.07 25.17
CA ILE A 68 12.75 -1.99 25.33
C ILE A 68 13.14 -0.76 24.52
N ALA A 69 14.42 -0.36 24.58
CA ALA A 69 14.95 0.77 23.84
C ALA A 69 14.84 0.58 22.32
N PHE A 70 15.08 -0.64 21.82
CA PHE A 70 14.84 -0.99 20.43
C PHE A 70 13.38 -0.74 20.04
N LEU A 71 12.42 -1.21 20.84
CA LEU A 71 11.00 -1.04 20.54
C LEU A 71 10.59 0.43 20.50
N VAL A 72 11.08 1.24 21.44
CA VAL A 72 10.79 2.69 21.48
C VAL A 72 11.40 3.40 20.27
N ARG A 73 12.66 3.11 19.94
CA ARG A 73 13.36 3.71 18.79
C ARG A 73 12.70 3.33 17.46
N ASP A 74 12.31 2.06 17.32
CA ASP A 74 11.89 1.47 16.06
C ASP A 74 10.37 1.31 15.91
N HIS A 75 9.55 1.87 16.83
CA HIS A 75 8.08 1.67 16.83
C HIS A 75 7.40 2.08 15.54
N LEU A 76 7.93 3.06 14.79
CA LEU A 76 7.41 3.48 13.49
C LEU A 76 7.95 2.68 12.31
N THR A 77 9.05 1.93 12.51
CA THR A 77 9.78 1.27 11.40
C THR A 77 8.91 0.26 10.66
N MET A 78 8.19 -0.60 11.38
CA MET A 78 7.35 -1.61 10.73
C MET A 78 6.19 -0.99 9.95
N SER A 79 5.55 0.02 10.51
CA SER A 79 4.49 0.77 9.84
C SER A 79 5.02 1.50 8.58
N HIS A 80 6.22 2.09 8.68
CA HIS A 80 6.88 2.74 7.55
C HIS A 80 7.17 1.75 6.43
N VAL A 81 7.88 0.66 6.71
CA VAL A 81 8.23 -0.36 5.70
C VAL A 81 6.97 -0.95 5.06
N ALA A 82 5.97 -1.36 5.86
CA ALA A 82 4.75 -1.96 5.34
C ALA A 82 3.98 -1.03 4.39
N GLN A 83 3.93 0.27 4.70
CA GLN A 83 3.11 1.24 3.96
C GLN A 83 3.90 2.01 2.89
N LYS A 84 5.23 2.14 3.03
CA LYS A 84 6.05 3.03 2.22
C LYS A 84 7.06 2.33 1.32
N GLU A 85 7.35 1.05 1.56
CA GLU A 85 8.30 0.29 0.75
C GLU A 85 7.63 -0.88 0.03
N ASP A 86 8.28 -1.41 -1.00
CA ASP A 86 7.78 -2.62 -1.66
C ASP A 86 8.13 -3.87 -0.86
N ILE A 87 7.19 -4.32 -0.01
CA ILE A 87 7.35 -5.54 0.78
C ILE A 87 7.37 -6.84 -0.04
N SER A 88 7.33 -6.74 -1.37
CA SER A 88 7.56 -7.87 -2.28
C SER A 88 9.03 -7.96 -2.71
N ASP A 89 9.81 -6.88 -2.51
CA ASP A 89 11.23 -6.86 -2.79
C ASP A 89 12.03 -7.57 -1.67
N PRO A 90 12.73 -8.66 -1.99
CA PRO A 90 13.58 -9.37 -1.03
C PRO A 90 14.63 -8.49 -0.34
N ALA A 91 15.16 -7.47 -1.02
CA ALA A 91 16.16 -6.57 -0.42
C ALA A 91 15.53 -5.68 0.67
N VAL A 92 14.29 -5.24 0.48
CA VAL A 92 13.53 -4.51 1.52
C VAL A 92 13.29 -5.39 2.73
N LEU A 93 12.84 -6.62 2.49
CA LEU A 93 12.56 -7.59 3.55
C LEU A 93 13.83 -7.94 4.34
N GLN A 94 14.96 -8.14 3.65
CA GLN A 94 16.24 -8.46 4.30
C GLN A 94 16.70 -7.30 5.18
N ARG A 95 16.71 -6.06 4.68
CA ARG A 95 17.07 -4.89 5.48
C ARG A 95 16.20 -4.74 6.73
N PHE A 96 14.90 -5.01 6.59
CA PHE A 96 13.98 -4.96 7.73
C PHE A 96 14.28 -6.08 8.74
N ALA A 97 14.50 -7.32 8.29
CA ALA A 97 14.84 -8.45 9.16
C ALA A 97 16.17 -8.22 9.88
N ASP A 98 17.21 -7.73 9.17
CA ASP A 98 18.52 -7.40 9.75
C ASP A 98 18.39 -6.33 10.85
N ARG A 99 17.56 -5.32 10.63
CA ARG A 99 17.30 -4.25 11.61
C ARG A 99 16.58 -4.76 12.86
N VAL A 100 15.64 -5.67 12.71
CA VAL A 100 14.89 -6.28 13.82
C VAL A 100 15.76 -7.27 14.60
N GLY A 101 16.48 -8.13 13.91
CA GLY A 101 17.51 -9.01 14.41
C GLY A 101 17.02 -10.29 15.09
N THR A 102 15.91 -10.30 15.81
CA THR A 102 15.40 -11.50 16.49
C THR A 102 13.89 -11.68 16.34
N SER A 103 13.42 -12.94 16.45
CA SER A 103 12.00 -13.29 16.39
C SER A 103 11.19 -12.60 17.49
N ASP A 104 11.70 -12.51 18.70
CA ASP A 104 10.99 -11.89 19.82
C ASP A 104 10.86 -10.37 19.66
N ARG A 105 11.91 -9.69 19.13
CA ARG A 105 11.81 -8.28 18.75
C ARG A 105 10.78 -8.08 17.63
N LEU A 106 10.71 -8.98 16.65
CA LEU A 106 9.73 -8.91 15.58
C LEU A 106 8.30 -9.06 16.11
N LYS A 107 8.05 -10.05 16.99
CA LYS A 107 6.74 -10.25 17.62
C LYS A 107 6.32 -9.00 18.40
N ALA A 108 7.21 -8.50 19.26
CA ALA A 108 6.94 -7.33 20.09
C ALA A 108 6.73 -6.05 19.24
N LEU A 109 7.52 -5.84 18.19
CA LEU A 109 7.37 -4.71 17.28
C LEU A 109 6.04 -4.76 16.53
N TYR A 110 5.61 -5.94 16.05
CA TYR A 110 4.32 -6.12 15.40
C TYR A 110 3.16 -5.81 16.38
N LEU A 111 3.21 -6.35 17.59
CA LEU A 111 2.21 -6.09 18.63
C LEU A 111 2.12 -4.60 18.99
N LEU A 112 3.27 -3.93 19.16
CA LEU A 112 3.34 -2.50 19.45
C LEU A 112 2.76 -1.67 18.30
N THR A 113 3.19 -1.95 17.07
CA THR A 113 2.75 -1.21 15.87
C THR A 113 1.24 -1.30 15.65
N VAL A 114 0.66 -2.51 15.76
CA VAL A 114 -0.79 -2.69 15.62
C VAL A 114 -1.55 -1.97 16.73
N SER A 115 -1.06 -2.06 17.97
CA SER A 115 -1.68 -1.40 19.13
C SER A 115 -1.66 0.12 19.00
N ASP A 116 -0.53 0.70 18.59
CA ASP A 116 -0.37 2.14 18.39
C ASP A 116 -1.32 2.67 17.28
N ILE A 117 -1.32 2.04 16.10
CA ILE A 117 -2.19 2.47 14.99
C ILE A 117 -3.67 2.41 15.40
N ARG A 118 -4.08 1.38 16.13
CA ARG A 118 -5.48 1.24 16.58
C ARG A 118 -5.84 2.25 17.68
N ALA A 119 -4.92 2.53 18.59
CA ALA A 119 -5.12 3.51 19.66
C ALA A 119 -5.22 4.95 19.13
N THR A 120 -4.57 5.25 18.01
CA THR A 120 -4.62 6.59 17.38
C THR A 120 -6.03 6.98 16.94
N GLY A 121 -6.86 6.01 16.54
CA GLY A 121 -8.27 6.26 16.24
C GLY A 121 -8.92 5.25 15.30
N PRO A 122 -10.25 5.10 15.36
CA PRO A 122 -10.98 4.08 14.58
C PRO A 122 -10.92 4.29 13.07
N LYS A 123 -10.57 5.48 12.59
CA LYS A 123 -10.41 5.79 11.17
C LYS A 123 -9.00 5.54 10.66
N VAL A 124 -8.03 5.34 11.55
CA VAL A 124 -6.62 5.16 11.18
C VAL A 124 -6.32 3.70 10.86
N TRP A 125 -6.98 2.77 11.56
CA TRP A 125 -6.92 1.35 11.28
C TRP A 125 -7.92 0.97 10.17
N ASN A 126 -7.47 0.15 9.24
CA ASN A 126 -8.32 -0.57 8.29
C ASN A 126 -7.73 -1.96 8.02
N ASN A 127 -8.55 -2.85 7.44
CA ASN A 127 -8.13 -4.22 7.16
C ASN A 127 -6.92 -4.30 6.21
N TRP A 128 -6.78 -3.34 5.30
CA TRP A 128 -5.65 -3.27 4.39
C TRP A 128 -4.31 -3.05 5.12
N LYS A 129 -4.25 -2.10 6.06
CA LYS A 129 -3.06 -1.88 6.89
C LYS A 129 -2.72 -3.12 7.72
N GLY A 130 -3.76 -3.77 8.26
CA GLY A 130 -3.60 -5.03 8.97
C GLY A 130 -2.91 -6.08 8.12
N GLN A 131 -3.37 -6.27 6.88
CA GLN A 131 -2.77 -7.21 5.93
C GLN A 131 -1.33 -6.87 5.56
N LEU A 132 -1.01 -5.59 5.31
CA LEU A 132 0.37 -5.19 4.99
C LEU A 132 1.32 -5.51 6.15
N LEU A 133 0.93 -5.20 7.37
CA LEU A 133 1.71 -5.48 8.58
C LEU A 133 1.86 -6.99 8.81
N GLU A 134 0.79 -7.75 8.63
CA GLU A 134 0.78 -9.21 8.78
C GLU A 134 1.68 -9.88 7.71
N ARG A 135 1.59 -9.46 6.46
CA ARG A 135 2.49 -9.95 5.39
C ARG A 135 3.94 -9.63 5.68
N LEU A 136 4.26 -8.39 6.10
CA LEU A 136 5.61 -8.02 6.48
C LEU A 136 6.11 -8.86 7.66
N TYR A 137 5.25 -9.10 8.67
CA TYR A 137 5.57 -9.95 9.80
C TYR A 137 5.97 -11.37 9.36
N PHE A 138 5.13 -12.05 8.56
CA PHE A 138 5.41 -13.43 8.12
C PHE A 138 6.65 -13.52 7.24
N HIS A 139 6.86 -12.57 6.34
CA HIS A 139 8.08 -12.56 5.52
C HIS A 139 9.35 -12.36 6.36
N ALA A 140 9.33 -11.42 7.31
CA ALA A 140 10.47 -11.19 8.19
C ALA A 140 10.70 -12.37 9.17
N ALA A 141 9.64 -13.00 9.67
CA ALA A 141 9.74 -14.18 10.53
C ALA A 141 10.40 -15.35 9.81
N ALA A 142 10.07 -15.57 8.52
CA ALA A 142 10.72 -16.58 7.71
C ALA A 142 12.23 -16.33 7.54
N LEU A 143 12.63 -15.06 7.37
CA LEU A 143 14.04 -14.66 7.27
C LEU A 143 14.80 -14.86 8.59
N LEU A 144 14.18 -14.54 9.72
CA LEU A 144 14.78 -14.67 11.05
C LEU A 144 14.85 -16.12 11.55
N GLY A 145 14.03 -17.02 11.01
CA GLY A 145 13.97 -18.44 11.39
C GLY A 145 14.91 -19.38 10.64
N GLY A 146 15.59 -18.92 9.58
CA GLY A 146 16.41 -19.78 8.73
C GLY A 146 17.25 -19.03 7.71
N ALA A 147 17.88 -19.76 6.77
CA ALA A 147 18.61 -19.15 5.66
C ALA A 147 17.69 -18.25 4.84
N ALA A 148 18.09 -16.99 4.62
CA ALA A 148 17.34 -16.05 3.83
C ALA A 148 17.06 -16.63 2.42
N PRO A 149 15.78 -16.76 2.02
CA PRO A 149 15.46 -17.26 0.69
C PRO A 149 15.97 -16.25 -0.35
N THR A 150 16.65 -16.76 -1.37
CA THR A 150 17.06 -15.92 -2.51
C THR A 150 15.86 -15.49 -3.31
N ARG A 151 16.02 -14.39 -4.09
CA ARG A 151 14.97 -13.94 -5.03
C ARG A 151 14.49 -15.06 -5.95
N SER A 152 15.41 -15.92 -6.39
CA SER A 152 15.10 -17.08 -7.22
C SER A 152 14.29 -18.12 -6.45
N SER A 153 14.67 -18.48 -5.22
CA SER A 153 13.92 -19.45 -4.42
C SER A 153 12.53 -18.98 -4.03
N ILE A 154 12.35 -17.68 -3.78
CA ILE A 154 11.00 -17.09 -3.55
C ILE A 154 10.15 -17.20 -4.81
N LEU A 155 10.73 -16.91 -5.98
CA LEU A 155 10.04 -17.02 -7.26
C LEU A 155 9.56 -18.45 -7.53
N GLU A 156 10.46 -19.43 -7.39
CA GLU A 156 10.15 -20.83 -7.60
C GLU A 156 9.10 -21.35 -6.61
N MET A 157 9.23 -21.00 -5.34
CA MET A 157 8.24 -21.37 -4.31
C MET A 157 6.86 -20.79 -4.65
N ARG A 158 6.77 -19.51 -5.04
CA ARG A 158 5.50 -18.87 -5.40
C ARG A 158 4.85 -19.51 -6.62
N LYS A 159 5.65 -19.82 -7.65
CA LYS A 159 5.17 -20.51 -8.84
C LYS A 159 4.69 -21.93 -8.53
N SER A 160 5.46 -22.69 -7.76
CA SER A 160 5.08 -24.06 -7.37
C SER A 160 3.76 -24.05 -6.57
N THR A 161 3.65 -23.21 -5.55
CA THR A 161 2.42 -23.10 -4.76
C THR A 161 1.23 -22.63 -5.61
N ALA A 162 1.44 -21.64 -6.49
CA ALA A 162 0.40 -21.16 -7.38
C ALA A 162 -0.05 -22.24 -8.38
N LEU A 163 0.88 -23.09 -8.85
CA LEU A 163 0.57 -24.20 -9.73
C LEU A 163 -0.33 -25.23 -9.02
N ASP A 164 0.00 -25.61 -7.79
CA ASP A 164 -0.80 -26.53 -7.00
C ASP A 164 -2.24 -26.03 -6.83
N ILE A 165 -2.41 -24.74 -6.51
CA ILE A 165 -3.72 -24.10 -6.36
C ILE A 165 -4.47 -24.05 -7.70
N ALA A 166 -3.81 -23.71 -8.79
CA ALA A 166 -4.40 -23.62 -10.12
C ALA A 166 -4.85 -25.00 -10.63
N MET A 167 -4.04 -26.04 -10.42
CA MET A 167 -4.38 -27.42 -10.75
C MET A 167 -5.58 -27.92 -9.93
N ALA A 168 -5.65 -27.59 -8.65
CA ALA A 168 -6.83 -27.87 -7.82
C ALA A 168 -8.10 -27.17 -8.33
N SER A 169 -7.94 -26.05 -9.08
CA SER A 169 -9.04 -25.32 -9.73
C SER A 169 -9.37 -25.81 -11.14
N GLY A 170 -8.71 -26.89 -11.62
CA GLY A 170 -8.98 -27.57 -12.88
C GLY A 170 -8.12 -27.13 -14.07
N LEU A 171 -7.06 -26.32 -13.84
CA LEU A 171 -6.08 -26.02 -14.89
C LEU A 171 -5.05 -27.14 -15.01
N THR A 172 -4.42 -27.25 -16.19
CA THR A 172 -3.26 -28.11 -16.40
C THR A 172 -1.96 -27.33 -16.16
N GLU A 173 -0.87 -28.04 -15.89
CA GLU A 173 0.47 -27.44 -15.79
C GLU A 173 0.87 -26.74 -17.11
N GLU A 174 0.46 -27.32 -18.26
CA GLU A 174 0.71 -26.74 -19.57
C GLU A 174 0.02 -25.39 -19.75
N ASP A 175 -1.23 -25.25 -19.30
CA ASP A 175 -1.97 -23.97 -19.36
C ASP A 175 -1.27 -22.89 -18.53
N CYS A 176 -0.86 -23.24 -17.31
CA CYS A 176 -0.15 -22.32 -16.42
C CYS A 176 1.20 -21.91 -17.02
N THR A 177 1.98 -22.86 -17.55
CA THR A 177 3.31 -22.60 -18.12
C THR A 177 3.21 -21.66 -19.31
N LYS A 178 2.30 -21.94 -20.27
CA LYS A 178 2.07 -21.08 -21.44
C LYS A 178 1.69 -19.64 -21.06
N LEU A 179 0.88 -19.48 -20.03
CA LEU A 179 0.50 -18.17 -19.55
C LEU A 179 1.68 -17.46 -18.87
N TRP A 180 2.40 -18.17 -17.99
CA TRP A 180 3.47 -17.60 -17.18
C TRP A 180 4.73 -17.25 -18.01
N GLU A 181 4.96 -17.86 -19.14
CA GLU A 181 6.00 -17.46 -20.12
C GLU A 181 5.81 -16.03 -20.64
N LYS A 182 4.57 -15.54 -20.64
CA LYS A 182 4.25 -14.16 -21.04
C LYS A 182 4.48 -13.12 -19.94
N LEU A 183 4.70 -13.55 -18.70
CA LEU A 183 4.81 -12.68 -17.53
C LEU A 183 6.28 -12.51 -17.11
N ASP A 184 6.57 -11.38 -16.52
CA ASP A 184 7.89 -11.08 -16.00
C ASP A 184 8.07 -11.53 -14.54
N VAL A 185 9.30 -11.49 -14.05
CA VAL A 185 9.64 -11.86 -12.67
C VAL A 185 8.96 -10.91 -11.66
N ALA A 186 8.80 -9.64 -12.00
CA ALA A 186 8.19 -8.64 -11.13
C ALA A 186 6.72 -8.96 -10.85
N TYR A 187 5.99 -9.52 -11.83
CA TYR A 187 4.62 -9.99 -11.63
C TYR A 187 4.56 -11.02 -10.49
N PHE A 188 5.36 -12.08 -10.55
CA PHE A 188 5.35 -13.15 -9.54
C PHE A 188 5.79 -12.68 -8.16
N LEU A 189 6.69 -11.69 -8.09
CA LEU A 189 7.14 -11.12 -6.82
C LEU A 189 6.10 -10.18 -6.19
N ARG A 190 5.22 -9.58 -6.99
CA ARG A 190 4.20 -8.63 -6.51
C ARG A 190 2.86 -9.27 -6.16
N HIS A 191 2.62 -10.52 -6.58
CA HIS A 191 1.38 -11.25 -6.32
C HIS A 191 1.60 -12.42 -5.38
N THR A 192 0.57 -12.76 -4.59
CA THR A 192 0.57 -13.99 -3.78
C THR A 192 0.33 -15.21 -4.66
N PRO A 193 0.68 -16.43 -4.22
CA PRO A 193 0.35 -17.64 -4.96
C PRO A 193 -1.14 -17.77 -5.29
N GLU A 194 -2.02 -17.35 -4.36
CA GLU A 194 -3.47 -17.37 -4.53
C GLU A 194 -3.92 -16.38 -5.63
N ASP A 195 -3.31 -15.17 -5.68
CA ASP A 195 -3.58 -14.20 -6.74
C ASP A 195 -3.14 -14.74 -8.09
N ILE A 196 -1.91 -15.30 -8.18
CA ILE A 196 -1.35 -15.87 -9.42
C ILE A 196 -2.24 -16.99 -9.95
N ALA A 197 -2.68 -17.90 -9.07
CA ALA A 197 -3.56 -19.01 -9.43
C ALA A 197 -4.94 -18.52 -9.90
N TRP A 198 -5.51 -17.53 -9.21
CA TRP A 198 -6.78 -16.91 -9.60
C TRP A 198 -6.68 -16.21 -10.95
N HIS A 199 -5.64 -15.40 -11.18
CA HIS A 199 -5.40 -14.75 -12.47
C HIS A 199 -5.28 -15.79 -13.59
N ALA A 200 -4.50 -16.87 -13.38
CA ALA A 200 -4.36 -17.93 -14.36
C ALA A 200 -5.72 -18.59 -14.67
N THR A 201 -6.51 -18.87 -13.64
CA THR A 201 -7.83 -19.48 -13.81
C THR A 201 -8.78 -18.60 -14.63
N GLU A 202 -8.84 -17.30 -14.33
CA GLU A 202 -9.74 -16.37 -15.04
C GLU A 202 -9.28 -16.11 -16.48
N LEU A 203 -7.96 -16.00 -16.69
CA LEU A 203 -7.39 -15.79 -18.03
C LEU A 203 -7.59 -17.03 -18.93
N CYS A 204 -7.37 -18.23 -18.41
CA CYS A 204 -7.61 -19.47 -19.18
C CYS A 204 -9.11 -19.66 -19.50
N ARG A 205 -9.99 -19.40 -18.54
CA ARG A 205 -11.45 -19.48 -18.74
C ARG A 205 -11.99 -18.46 -19.74
N SER A 206 -11.29 -17.36 -19.96
CA SER A 206 -11.71 -16.35 -20.94
C SER A 206 -11.59 -16.82 -22.39
N ASN A 207 -10.91 -17.94 -22.66
CA ASN A 207 -10.65 -18.43 -24.02
C ASN A 207 -10.09 -17.39 -25.00
N GLY A 208 -9.35 -16.41 -24.47
CA GLY A 208 -8.78 -15.32 -25.28
C GLY A 208 -9.75 -14.19 -25.60
N GLU A 209 -10.91 -14.14 -24.99
CA GLU A 209 -11.82 -12.99 -25.07
C GLU A 209 -11.31 -11.82 -24.24
N PHE A 210 -11.05 -10.67 -24.91
CA PHE A 210 -10.58 -9.44 -24.29
C PHE A 210 -11.42 -8.24 -24.74
N PRO A 211 -11.58 -7.18 -23.92
CA PRO A 211 -11.04 -7.02 -22.57
C PRO A 211 -11.70 -7.93 -21.54
N LEU A 212 -10.89 -8.51 -20.65
CA LEU A 212 -11.33 -9.30 -19.51
C LEU A 212 -11.38 -8.42 -18.26
N VAL A 213 -12.50 -8.43 -17.56
CA VAL A 213 -12.66 -7.81 -16.24
C VAL A 213 -13.23 -8.85 -15.29
N ARG A 214 -12.57 -9.05 -14.15
CA ARG A 214 -13.03 -9.93 -13.07
C ARG A 214 -12.92 -9.23 -11.74
N VAL A 215 -13.91 -9.45 -10.90
CA VAL A 215 -13.94 -8.90 -9.55
C VAL A 215 -14.21 -10.02 -8.57
N ARG A 216 -13.42 -10.10 -7.51
CA ARG A 216 -13.66 -11.00 -6.39
C ARG A 216 -13.62 -10.24 -5.06
N MET A 217 -14.28 -10.77 -4.06
CA MET A 217 -14.14 -10.29 -2.69
C MET A 217 -13.05 -11.09 -1.99
N THR A 218 -12.12 -10.37 -1.35
CA THR A 218 -11.08 -10.99 -0.51
C THR A 218 -11.65 -11.41 0.85
N PRO A 219 -10.97 -12.30 1.61
CA PRO A 219 -11.38 -12.69 2.96
C PRO A 219 -11.57 -11.50 3.91
N HIS A 220 -10.87 -10.40 3.67
CA HIS A 220 -10.94 -9.17 4.48
C HIS A 220 -11.98 -8.16 3.98
N ARG A 221 -12.96 -8.61 3.18
CA ARG A 221 -14.06 -7.79 2.64
C ARG A 221 -13.59 -6.59 1.80
N MET A 222 -12.48 -6.73 1.09
CA MET A 222 -12.03 -5.82 0.04
C MET A 222 -12.32 -6.44 -1.33
N TYR A 223 -12.33 -5.62 -2.36
CA TYR A 223 -12.57 -6.03 -3.72
C TYR A 223 -11.24 -6.04 -4.50
N GLU A 224 -10.95 -7.18 -5.09
CA GLU A 224 -9.84 -7.30 -6.03
C GLU A 224 -10.38 -7.31 -7.45
N VAL A 225 -9.88 -6.40 -8.27
CA VAL A 225 -10.31 -6.20 -9.65
C VAL A 225 -9.14 -6.56 -10.56
N LEU A 226 -9.32 -7.60 -11.38
CA LEU A 226 -8.39 -8.01 -12.42
C LEU A 226 -8.88 -7.47 -13.76
N VAL A 227 -8.00 -6.80 -14.49
CA VAL A 227 -8.25 -6.31 -15.83
C VAL A 227 -7.16 -6.83 -16.78
N CYS A 228 -7.55 -7.47 -17.87
CA CYS A 228 -6.64 -7.78 -18.97
C CYS A 228 -7.18 -7.18 -20.26
N ALA A 229 -6.38 -6.31 -20.89
CA ALA A 229 -6.77 -5.55 -22.09
C ALA A 229 -5.54 -5.25 -22.95
N ASP A 230 -5.74 -4.69 -24.15
CA ASP A 230 -4.62 -4.14 -24.92
C ASP A 230 -3.96 -3.00 -24.15
N ASP A 231 -2.62 -3.05 -24.05
CA ASP A 231 -1.87 -1.97 -23.39
C ASP A 231 -1.86 -0.74 -24.31
N GLU A 232 -2.47 0.34 -23.83
CA GLU A 232 -2.59 1.59 -24.58
C GLU A 232 -2.31 2.81 -23.68
N LYS A 233 -1.84 3.88 -24.29
CA LYS A 233 -1.60 5.12 -23.56
C LYS A 233 -2.86 5.61 -22.84
N GLY A 234 -2.75 5.83 -21.53
CA GLY A 234 -3.85 6.30 -20.70
C GLY A 234 -4.81 5.21 -20.21
N LEU A 235 -4.49 3.93 -20.42
CA LEU A 235 -5.28 2.80 -19.92
C LEU A 235 -5.52 2.92 -18.42
N PHE A 236 -4.45 3.12 -17.62
CA PHE A 236 -4.57 3.28 -16.18
C PHE A 236 -5.53 4.41 -15.79
N LEU A 237 -5.48 5.55 -16.49
CA LEU A 237 -6.38 6.67 -16.26
C LEU A 237 -7.86 6.29 -16.53
N LYS A 238 -8.11 5.50 -17.59
CA LYS A 238 -9.46 4.98 -17.90
C LYS A 238 -9.96 4.07 -16.78
N LEU A 239 -9.09 3.18 -16.28
CA LEU A 239 -9.44 2.23 -15.20
C LEU A 239 -9.73 2.94 -13.89
N VAL A 240 -8.88 3.88 -13.47
CA VAL A 240 -9.10 4.68 -12.25
C VAL A 240 -10.38 5.48 -12.33
N SER A 241 -10.69 6.07 -13.49
CA SER A 241 -11.96 6.80 -13.71
C SER A 241 -13.18 5.89 -13.54
N ALA A 242 -13.11 4.66 -14.08
CA ALA A 242 -14.20 3.68 -13.97
C ALA A 242 -14.38 3.16 -12.54
N LEU A 243 -13.29 2.89 -11.82
CA LEU A 243 -13.31 2.48 -10.42
C LEU A 243 -13.91 3.57 -9.53
N GLN A 244 -13.50 4.83 -9.74
CA GLN A 244 -14.08 5.97 -9.02
C GLN A 244 -15.59 6.12 -9.30
N LYS A 245 -16.03 5.96 -10.55
CA LYS A 245 -17.45 5.98 -10.92
C LYS A 245 -18.22 4.85 -10.25
N SER A 246 -17.57 3.72 -10.00
CA SER A 246 -18.13 2.58 -9.28
C SER A 246 -18.13 2.77 -7.76
N SER A 247 -17.72 3.94 -7.25
CA SER A 247 -17.53 4.22 -5.81
C SER A 247 -16.52 3.28 -5.14
N LEU A 248 -15.57 2.76 -5.90
CA LEU A 248 -14.47 1.98 -5.39
C LEU A 248 -13.27 2.89 -5.08
N SER A 249 -12.83 2.87 -3.81
CA SER A 249 -11.63 3.55 -3.36
C SER A 249 -10.44 2.63 -3.50
N VAL A 250 -9.55 2.92 -4.42
CA VAL A 250 -8.34 2.14 -4.68
C VAL A 250 -7.37 2.27 -3.50
N LEU A 251 -6.83 1.15 -3.04
CA LEU A 251 -5.85 1.04 -1.96
C LEU A 251 -4.48 0.59 -2.47
N ASP A 252 -4.48 -0.28 -3.47
CA ASP A 252 -3.27 -0.83 -4.09
C ASP A 252 -3.55 -1.04 -5.59
N ALA A 253 -2.56 -0.78 -6.42
CA ALA A 253 -2.63 -1.08 -7.84
C ALA A 253 -1.29 -1.67 -8.29
N ARG A 254 -1.35 -2.73 -9.10
CA ARG A 254 -0.21 -3.42 -9.68
C ARG A 254 -0.43 -3.50 -11.17
N ILE A 255 0.46 -2.87 -11.90
CA ILE A 255 0.36 -2.68 -13.33
C ILE A 255 1.45 -3.49 -14.01
N HIS A 256 1.07 -4.37 -14.91
CA HIS A 256 1.98 -5.21 -15.65
C HIS A 256 1.65 -5.21 -17.13
N THR A 257 2.67 -5.14 -17.96
CA THR A 257 2.53 -5.39 -19.39
C THR A 257 3.12 -6.75 -19.72
N THR A 258 2.33 -7.62 -20.32
CA THR A 258 2.77 -8.95 -20.75
C THR A 258 3.68 -8.84 -21.97
N ARG A 259 4.49 -9.89 -22.24
CA ARG A 259 5.41 -9.90 -23.38
C ARG A 259 4.71 -9.84 -24.75
N ASP A 260 3.43 -10.20 -24.81
CA ASP A 260 2.58 -10.10 -25.99
C ASP A 260 1.76 -8.81 -26.05
N GLY A 261 2.10 -7.81 -25.23
CA GLY A 261 1.57 -6.45 -25.30
C GLY A 261 0.18 -6.26 -24.71
N LYS A 262 -0.23 -7.13 -23.79
CA LYS A 262 -1.44 -6.95 -22.98
C LYS A 262 -1.11 -6.31 -21.65
N ALA A 263 -1.94 -5.39 -21.19
CA ALA A 263 -1.94 -4.95 -19.81
C ALA A 263 -2.63 -6.01 -18.94
N LEU A 264 -2.03 -6.34 -17.81
CA LEU A 264 -2.57 -7.21 -16.78
C LEU A 264 -2.55 -6.46 -15.45
N ASP A 265 -3.60 -5.71 -15.21
CA ASP A 265 -3.68 -4.78 -14.08
C ASP A 265 -4.55 -5.35 -12.97
N THR A 266 -4.08 -5.22 -11.74
CA THR A 266 -4.80 -5.65 -10.55
C THR A 266 -4.98 -4.48 -9.60
N PHE A 267 -6.21 -4.26 -9.17
CA PHE A 267 -6.55 -3.23 -8.18
C PHE A 267 -7.13 -3.88 -6.94
N LEU A 268 -6.68 -3.42 -5.78
CA LEU A 268 -7.33 -3.71 -4.52
C LEU A 268 -8.09 -2.45 -4.07
N ALA A 269 -9.38 -2.59 -3.79
CA ALA A 269 -10.24 -1.47 -3.50
C ALA A 269 -11.24 -1.76 -2.37
N MET A 270 -11.71 -0.69 -1.72
CA MET A 270 -12.83 -0.73 -0.78
C MET A 270 -14.07 -0.09 -1.41
N ASP A 271 -15.25 -0.63 -1.10
CA ASP A 271 -16.51 0.01 -1.47
C ASP A 271 -16.81 1.20 -0.55
N ALA A 272 -16.65 2.41 -1.08
CA ALA A 272 -17.01 3.64 -0.40
C ALA A 272 -18.54 3.84 -0.35
N GLY A 273 -19.29 3.17 -1.23
CA GLY A 273 -20.75 3.18 -1.28
C GLY A 273 -21.42 2.34 -0.19
N LYS A 274 -20.65 1.47 0.48
CA LYS A 274 -21.13 0.57 1.56
C LYS A 274 -22.33 -0.27 1.13
N ARG A 275 -22.26 -0.83 -0.08
CA ARG A 275 -23.34 -1.69 -0.60
C ARG A 275 -23.41 -2.98 0.22
N PRO A 276 -24.63 -3.48 0.51
CA PRO A 276 -24.79 -4.68 1.31
C PRO A 276 -24.37 -5.96 0.57
N GLU A 277 -24.58 -5.98 -0.76
CA GLU A 277 -24.37 -7.17 -1.58
C GLU A 277 -23.10 -7.04 -2.44
N PRO A 278 -22.10 -7.94 -2.27
CA PRO A 278 -20.88 -7.94 -3.07
C PRO A 278 -21.13 -8.07 -4.58
N GLN A 279 -22.16 -8.83 -4.97
CA GLN A 279 -22.52 -9.07 -6.36
C GLN A 279 -22.84 -7.77 -7.11
N GLU A 280 -23.53 -6.84 -6.45
CA GLU A 280 -23.84 -5.53 -7.02
C GLU A 280 -22.57 -4.73 -7.34
N VAL A 281 -21.56 -4.84 -6.46
CA VAL A 281 -20.25 -4.20 -6.69
C VAL A 281 -19.56 -4.83 -7.90
N PHE A 282 -19.61 -6.16 -8.05
CA PHE A 282 -18.99 -6.87 -9.17
C PHE A 282 -19.57 -6.42 -10.52
N GLU A 283 -20.90 -6.34 -10.61
CA GLU A 283 -21.61 -5.95 -11.83
C GLU A 283 -21.35 -4.49 -12.21
N ILE A 284 -21.45 -3.57 -11.25
CA ILE A 284 -21.23 -2.15 -11.49
C ILE A 284 -19.78 -1.87 -11.87
N ALA A 285 -18.81 -2.47 -11.17
CA ALA A 285 -17.40 -2.27 -11.47
C ALA A 285 -17.04 -2.80 -12.86
N SER A 286 -17.45 -4.04 -13.16
CA SER A 286 -17.19 -4.67 -14.45
C SER A 286 -17.81 -3.87 -15.60
N SER A 287 -19.07 -3.46 -15.48
CA SER A 287 -19.77 -2.66 -16.50
C SER A 287 -19.08 -1.32 -16.72
N ASN A 288 -18.75 -0.57 -15.66
CA ASN A 288 -18.10 0.73 -15.82
C ASN A 288 -16.70 0.63 -16.42
N ILE A 289 -15.94 -0.43 -16.09
CA ILE A 289 -14.61 -0.65 -16.66
C ILE A 289 -14.73 -1.00 -18.15
N LEU A 290 -15.59 -1.94 -18.52
CA LEU A 290 -15.83 -2.31 -19.93
C LEU A 290 -16.30 -1.13 -20.76
N ASP A 291 -17.22 -0.32 -20.24
CA ASP A 291 -17.65 0.92 -20.87
C ASP A 291 -16.50 1.90 -21.10
N SER A 292 -15.61 2.04 -20.11
CA SER A 292 -14.45 2.94 -20.22
C SER A 292 -13.42 2.44 -21.24
N LEU A 293 -13.20 1.13 -21.30
CA LEU A 293 -12.29 0.49 -22.25
C LEU A 293 -12.82 0.55 -23.70
N SER A 294 -14.13 0.50 -23.88
CA SER A 294 -14.74 0.57 -25.24
C SER A 294 -14.48 1.88 -25.99
N GLY A 295 -13.93 2.89 -25.31
CA GLY A 295 -13.66 4.21 -25.90
C GLY A 295 -14.92 5.02 -26.29
N ARG A 296 -16.12 4.52 -25.99
CA ARG A 296 -17.39 5.17 -26.36
C ARG A 296 -17.62 6.48 -25.62
N ARG A 297 -16.93 6.72 -24.51
CA ARG A 297 -17.06 7.94 -23.71
C ARG A 297 -15.72 8.61 -23.53
N ALA A 298 -15.69 9.92 -23.71
CA ALA A 298 -14.52 10.73 -23.35
C ALA A 298 -14.27 10.66 -21.83
N LEU A 299 -13.00 10.70 -21.46
CA LEU A 299 -12.62 10.79 -20.05
C LEU A 299 -13.19 12.08 -19.44
N PRO A 300 -13.72 12.03 -18.21
CA PRO A 300 -14.24 13.23 -17.57
C PRO A 300 -13.10 14.23 -17.30
N PRO A 301 -13.38 15.53 -17.27
CA PRO A 301 -12.36 16.50 -16.85
C PRO A 301 -11.95 16.22 -15.38
N VAL A 302 -10.68 16.47 -15.08
CA VAL A 302 -10.15 16.33 -13.72
C VAL A 302 -10.92 17.28 -12.80
N ARG A 303 -11.55 16.71 -11.79
CA ARG A 303 -12.27 17.47 -10.75
C ARG A 303 -11.98 16.86 -9.40
N LEU A 304 -11.42 17.66 -8.52
CA LEU A 304 -11.23 17.27 -7.14
C LEU A 304 -12.46 17.64 -6.31
N GLY A 305 -12.90 16.71 -5.48
CA GLY A 305 -13.97 16.94 -4.53
C GLY A 305 -13.63 18.04 -3.51
N PRO A 306 -14.62 18.57 -2.78
CA PRO A 306 -14.39 19.56 -1.75
C PRO A 306 -13.61 18.97 -0.58
N LEU A 307 -12.76 19.77 0.05
CA LEU A 307 -12.13 19.44 1.31
C LEU A 307 -13.17 19.28 2.42
N THR A 308 -12.94 18.34 3.33
CA THR A 308 -13.74 18.18 4.54
C THR A 308 -13.66 19.43 5.42
N ARG A 309 -14.56 19.61 6.38
CA ARG A 309 -14.48 20.73 7.32
C ARG A 309 -13.17 20.74 8.08
N ARG A 310 -12.70 19.57 8.52
CA ARG A 310 -11.45 19.43 9.28
C ARG A 310 -10.23 19.78 8.42
N SER A 311 -10.17 19.28 7.18
CA SER A 311 -9.09 19.59 6.23
C SER A 311 -9.04 21.10 5.87
N LYS A 312 -10.16 21.81 5.92
CA LYS A 312 -10.19 23.26 5.72
C LYS A 312 -9.60 24.06 6.89
N HIS A 313 -9.75 23.55 8.12
CA HIS A 313 -9.20 24.19 9.32
C HIS A 313 -7.73 23.82 9.55
N PHE A 314 -7.33 22.64 9.12
CA PHE A 314 -5.96 22.12 9.23
C PHE A 314 -5.44 21.71 7.86
N PRO A 315 -5.16 22.66 6.95
CA PRO A 315 -4.71 22.34 5.60
C PRO A 315 -3.31 21.74 5.64
N ILE A 316 -3.15 20.60 4.96
CA ILE A 316 -1.86 20.00 4.72
C ILE A 316 -1.32 20.58 3.42
N ARG A 317 -0.13 21.17 3.47
CA ARG A 317 0.55 21.64 2.26
C ARG A 317 0.93 20.43 1.42
N PRO A 318 0.54 20.37 0.15
CA PRO A 318 0.95 19.29 -0.73
C PRO A 318 2.47 19.22 -0.82
N GLN A 319 2.99 18.00 -0.72
CA GLN A 319 4.40 17.69 -0.91
C GLN A 319 4.50 16.56 -1.93
N VAL A 320 5.38 16.72 -2.91
CA VAL A 320 5.66 15.71 -3.94
C VAL A 320 7.17 15.57 -4.04
N LEU A 321 7.65 14.34 -3.97
CA LEU A 321 9.04 13.98 -4.10
C LEU A 321 9.16 12.87 -5.14
N ILE A 322 10.11 12.99 -6.06
CA ILE A 322 10.42 11.97 -7.06
C ILE A 322 11.91 11.63 -6.94
N GLU A 323 12.22 10.42 -6.57
CA GLU A 323 13.57 9.93 -6.35
C GLU A 323 13.78 8.59 -7.07
N PRO A 324 15.01 8.31 -7.57
CA PRO A 324 15.31 6.97 -8.09
C PRO A 324 15.12 5.93 -6.98
N ASP A 325 14.60 4.77 -7.32
CA ASP A 325 14.51 3.66 -6.38
C ASP A 325 15.90 3.00 -6.15
N ALA A 326 15.95 2.07 -5.22
CA ALA A 326 17.21 1.37 -4.88
C ALA A 326 17.80 0.56 -6.05
N SER A 327 17.00 0.19 -7.05
CA SER A 327 17.45 -0.54 -8.25
C SER A 327 18.03 0.39 -9.33
N GLY A 328 17.73 1.69 -9.27
CA GLY A 328 18.10 2.68 -10.28
C GLY A 328 17.37 2.54 -11.62
N THR A 329 16.39 1.63 -11.71
CA THR A 329 15.62 1.37 -12.95
C THR A 329 14.25 2.03 -12.94
N THR A 330 13.73 2.35 -11.79
CA THR A 330 12.44 3.01 -11.58
C THR A 330 12.59 4.18 -10.61
N TYR A 331 11.51 4.94 -10.44
CA TYR A 331 11.46 6.09 -9.55
C TYR A 331 10.30 5.92 -8.57
N LEU A 332 10.52 6.38 -7.35
CA LEU A 332 9.47 6.50 -6.33
C LEU A 332 8.96 7.94 -6.32
N LEU A 333 7.68 8.09 -6.63
CA LEU A 333 6.94 9.33 -6.43
C LEU A 333 6.19 9.22 -5.12
N THR A 334 6.58 10.02 -4.14
CA THR A 334 5.90 10.13 -2.84
C THR A 334 5.07 11.40 -2.82
N LEU A 335 3.80 11.28 -2.44
CA LEU A 335 2.86 12.39 -2.39
C LEU A 335 2.20 12.45 -1.02
N SER A 336 2.17 13.64 -0.42
CA SER A 336 1.46 13.89 0.83
C SER A 336 0.56 15.13 0.67
N CYS A 337 -0.74 14.96 0.95
CA CYS A 337 -1.72 16.05 0.87
C CYS A 337 -2.99 15.72 1.67
N ASN A 338 -4.01 16.59 1.60
CA ASN A 338 -5.33 16.27 2.11
C ASN A 338 -6.06 15.27 1.21
N ASP A 339 -6.77 14.32 1.82
CA ASP A 339 -7.63 13.38 1.09
C ASP A 339 -8.80 14.09 0.39
N ARG A 340 -8.99 13.75 -0.89
CA ARG A 340 -10.05 14.33 -1.72
C ARG A 340 -10.53 13.32 -2.76
N LEU A 341 -11.84 13.28 -2.98
CA LEU A 341 -12.39 12.51 -4.07
C LEU A 341 -11.75 12.94 -5.41
N GLY A 342 -11.32 11.98 -6.22
CA GLY A 342 -10.70 12.22 -7.52
C GLY A 342 -9.19 12.47 -7.48
N LEU A 343 -8.55 12.36 -6.32
CA LEU A 343 -7.11 12.60 -6.18
C LEU A 343 -6.28 11.65 -7.05
N LEU A 344 -6.52 10.34 -6.98
CA LEU A 344 -5.78 9.36 -7.79
C LEU A 344 -5.98 9.61 -9.30
N TYR A 345 -7.20 9.97 -9.72
CA TYR A 345 -7.47 10.33 -11.11
C TYR A 345 -6.71 11.58 -11.55
N ALA A 346 -6.63 12.59 -10.68
CA ALA A 346 -5.86 13.82 -10.95
C ALA A 346 -4.36 13.54 -11.11
N ILE A 347 -3.78 12.75 -10.19
CA ILE A 347 -2.38 12.32 -10.25
C ILE A 347 -2.11 11.55 -11.53
N SER A 348 -2.93 10.56 -11.83
CA SER A 348 -2.81 9.71 -13.03
C SER A 348 -2.90 10.54 -14.32
N SER A 349 -3.74 11.58 -14.35
CA SER A 349 -3.87 12.49 -15.48
C SER A 349 -2.59 13.28 -15.72
N VAL A 350 -1.92 13.77 -14.68
CA VAL A 350 -0.63 14.46 -14.80
C VAL A 350 0.43 13.50 -15.34
N LEU A 351 0.60 12.33 -14.72
CA LEU A 351 1.59 11.35 -15.15
C LEU A 351 1.40 10.93 -16.60
N SER A 352 0.16 10.69 -17.01
CA SER A 352 -0.18 10.34 -18.40
C SER A 352 0.20 11.43 -19.41
N ARG A 353 0.04 12.72 -19.06
CA ARG A 353 0.44 13.84 -19.94
C ARG A 353 1.95 13.89 -20.17
N PHE A 354 2.74 13.56 -19.16
CA PHE A 354 4.19 13.47 -19.29
C PHE A 354 4.66 12.16 -19.94
N GLY A 355 3.77 11.21 -20.20
CA GLY A 355 4.14 9.90 -20.75
C GLY A 355 4.88 9.03 -19.75
N VAL A 356 4.67 9.27 -18.45
CA VAL A 356 5.22 8.46 -17.35
C VAL A 356 4.33 7.23 -17.16
N ASN A 357 4.97 6.07 -17.08
CA ASN A 357 4.31 4.79 -16.85
C ASN A 357 4.24 4.51 -15.34
N LEU A 358 3.07 4.09 -14.88
CA LEU A 358 2.87 3.63 -13.53
C LEU A 358 3.07 2.11 -13.47
N GLN A 359 3.79 1.63 -12.46
CA GLN A 359 3.99 0.20 -12.20
C GLN A 359 3.24 -0.26 -10.96
N THR A 360 3.28 0.53 -9.89
CA THR A 360 2.48 0.26 -8.68
C THR A 360 2.00 1.55 -8.05
N ALA A 361 0.88 1.49 -7.35
CA ALA A 361 0.39 2.57 -6.52
C ALA A 361 -0.06 2.02 -5.16
N LYS A 362 0.48 2.56 -4.09
CA LYS A 362 0.03 2.32 -2.72
C LYS A 362 -0.64 3.58 -2.19
N ILE A 363 -1.91 3.47 -1.89
CA ILE A 363 -2.75 4.59 -1.44
C ILE A 363 -2.96 4.45 0.08
N SER A 364 -2.45 5.40 0.84
CA SER A 364 -2.51 5.35 2.30
C SER A 364 -3.16 6.61 2.86
N THR A 365 -4.38 6.48 3.37
CA THR A 365 -5.08 7.58 4.04
C THR A 365 -4.96 7.47 5.55
N LEU A 366 -4.41 8.49 6.18
CA LEU A 366 -4.24 8.66 7.63
C LEU A 366 -5.17 9.77 8.13
N GLY A 367 -6.42 9.42 8.40
CA GLY A 367 -7.46 10.40 8.74
C GLY A 367 -7.77 11.33 7.56
N GLU A 368 -7.33 12.59 7.61
CA GLU A 368 -7.50 13.57 6.53
C GLU A 368 -6.25 13.72 5.64
N ARG A 369 -5.15 13.05 5.98
CA ARG A 369 -3.89 13.06 5.27
C ARG A 369 -3.77 11.84 4.39
N VAL A 370 -3.44 12.05 3.14
CA VAL A 370 -3.01 11.03 2.20
C VAL A 370 -1.49 11.01 2.15
N GLU A 371 -0.93 9.82 2.14
CA GLU A 371 0.47 9.55 1.87
C GLU A 371 0.56 8.43 0.85
N ASP A 372 0.56 8.81 -0.42
CA ASP A 372 0.57 7.88 -1.54
C ASP A 372 1.98 7.69 -2.08
N ILE A 373 2.28 6.47 -2.49
CA ILE A 373 3.54 6.11 -3.11
C ILE A 373 3.25 5.43 -4.44
N PHE A 374 3.91 5.94 -5.48
CA PHE A 374 3.82 5.41 -6.83
C PHE A 374 5.21 4.98 -7.29
N GLN A 375 5.33 3.77 -7.78
CA GLN A 375 6.50 3.34 -8.53
C GLN A 375 6.26 3.67 -10.00
N ILE A 376 7.09 4.53 -10.55
CA ILE A 376 6.94 5.07 -11.90
C ILE A 376 8.19 4.81 -12.75
N SER A 377 8.01 4.75 -14.06
CA SER A 377 9.10 4.57 -15.02
C SER A 377 8.89 5.44 -16.26
N GLY A 378 9.99 5.74 -16.94
CA GLY A 378 10.01 6.52 -18.17
C GLY A 378 11.35 7.20 -18.36
N ASP A 379 11.86 7.22 -19.58
CA ASP A 379 13.20 7.78 -19.91
C ASP A 379 13.34 9.25 -19.53
N ILE A 380 12.22 9.99 -19.53
CA ILE A 380 12.19 11.42 -19.18
C ILE A 380 12.53 11.68 -17.71
N LEU A 381 12.36 10.68 -16.83
CA LEU A 381 12.63 10.82 -15.39
C LEU A 381 14.13 10.88 -15.07
N ALA A 382 14.99 10.51 -16.01
CA ALA A 382 16.45 10.69 -15.89
C ALA A 382 16.84 12.18 -15.83
N ASP A 383 16.00 13.09 -16.34
CA ASP A 383 16.21 14.53 -16.22
C ASP A 383 15.55 15.07 -14.94
N SER A 384 16.37 15.49 -13.99
CA SER A 384 15.89 16.09 -12.73
C SER A 384 14.99 17.32 -12.92
N ASN A 385 15.20 18.10 -13.99
CA ASN A 385 14.33 19.26 -14.29
C ASN A 385 12.92 18.80 -14.71
N VAL A 386 12.82 17.67 -15.40
CA VAL A 386 11.52 17.08 -15.75
C VAL A 386 10.82 16.55 -14.50
N CYS A 387 11.54 15.89 -13.60
CA CYS A 387 11.01 15.46 -12.30
C CYS A 387 10.47 16.65 -11.49
N LEU A 388 11.20 17.76 -11.45
CA LEU A 388 10.74 19.01 -10.79
C LEU A 388 9.49 19.58 -11.45
N LYS A 389 9.39 19.56 -12.78
CA LYS A 389 8.19 20.02 -13.51
C LYS A 389 6.98 19.15 -13.20
N ILE A 390 7.14 17.82 -13.20
CA ILE A 390 6.08 16.88 -12.84
C ILE A 390 5.62 17.13 -11.40
N ALA A 391 6.57 17.28 -10.45
CA ALA A 391 6.25 17.56 -9.06
C ALA A 391 5.50 18.88 -8.89
N ALA A 392 5.92 19.96 -9.58
CA ALA A 392 5.26 21.25 -9.55
C ALA A 392 3.82 21.18 -10.10
N GLU A 393 3.62 20.51 -11.23
CA GLU A 393 2.30 20.35 -11.84
C GLU A 393 1.36 19.48 -11.00
N LEU A 394 1.90 18.45 -10.34
CA LEU A 394 1.14 17.65 -9.35
C LEU A 394 0.71 18.54 -8.18
N ILE A 395 1.61 19.33 -7.61
CA ILE A 395 1.31 20.25 -6.49
C ILE A 395 0.22 21.23 -6.91
N GLU A 396 0.33 21.86 -8.08
CA GLU A 396 -0.67 22.78 -8.61
C GLU A 396 -2.04 22.12 -8.80
N THR A 397 -2.04 20.91 -9.35
CA THR A 397 -3.27 20.15 -9.63
C THR A 397 -4.00 19.75 -8.34
N ILE A 398 -3.27 19.40 -7.27
CA ILE A 398 -3.84 18.92 -6.00
C ILE A 398 -3.99 20.02 -4.95
N ALA A 399 -3.37 21.18 -5.14
CA ALA A 399 -3.53 22.32 -4.22
C ALA A 399 -5.02 22.73 -4.15
N PRO A 400 -5.52 23.13 -2.96
CA PRO A 400 -6.84 23.74 -2.88
C PRO A 400 -6.83 25.03 -3.69
N ALA A 401 -7.82 25.22 -4.56
CA ALA A 401 -7.99 26.50 -5.26
C ALA A 401 -8.02 27.62 -4.23
N GLU A 402 -7.04 28.50 -4.25
CA GLU A 402 -7.09 29.73 -3.43
C GLU A 402 -8.34 30.48 -3.86
N LYS A 403 -9.27 30.70 -2.91
CA LYS A 403 -10.31 31.69 -3.12
C LYS A 403 -9.58 33.00 -3.34
N SER A 404 -9.63 33.55 -4.56
CA SER A 404 -9.22 34.90 -4.83
C SER A 404 -9.87 35.81 -3.77
N ALA A 405 -9.07 36.24 -2.82
CA ALA A 405 -9.51 37.13 -1.77
C ALA A 405 -9.89 38.46 -2.43
N GLY A 406 -11.18 38.74 -2.38
CA GLY A 406 -11.71 40.08 -2.28
C GLY A 406 -11.33 41.07 -3.38
N ALA A 407 -12.06 41.07 -4.50
CA ALA A 407 -12.36 42.35 -5.14
C ALA A 407 -13.21 43.17 -4.14
N SER A 408 -12.54 44.05 -3.42
CA SER A 408 -13.13 45.04 -2.56
C SER A 408 -14.20 45.82 -3.32
N ARG A 409 -15.46 45.68 -2.92
CA ARG A 409 -16.51 46.66 -3.27
C ARG A 409 -16.14 47.98 -2.63
N ILE A 410 -15.53 48.83 -3.42
CA ILE A 410 -15.51 50.27 -3.14
C ILE A 410 -16.91 50.80 -3.44
N THR A 411 -17.73 50.90 -2.41
CA THR A 411 -18.96 51.70 -2.43
C THR A 411 -18.56 53.15 -2.39
N LYS A 412 -18.72 53.86 -3.51
CA LYS A 412 -18.77 55.31 -3.53
C LYS A 412 -20.00 55.77 -2.74
N ARG A 413 -19.79 56.61 -1.77
CA ARG A 413 -20.66 57.70 -1.36
C ARG A 413 -19.94 59.04 -1.57
#